data_470a8eac2e6ebadbce799609f9b18e8e
#
_entry.id   470a8eac2e6ebadbce799609f9b18e8e
#
_cell.length_a   1.000
_cell.length_b   1.000
_cell.length_c   1.000
_cell.angle_alpha   90.00
_cell.angle_beta   90.00
_cell.angle_gamma   90.00
#
_symmetry.space_group_name_H-M   'P 1'
#
loop_
_entity.id
_entity.type
_entity.pdbx_description
1 polymer ?
#
loop_
_entity_poly.entity_id
_entity_poly.type
_entity_poly.pdbx_seq_one_letter_code
_entity_poly.pdbx_strand_id
1 'polypeptide(L)'
;ADCSLVIGLPAIHAQLLEKRPPSCAAQMLDASPGGARLLCHADLGPQLPVGQLILVLPHSGTPTLALVRWRHLNQQGLHLGLRYLKGLPRAVWLRRAPSAQTHPGVLQSTPEPGAGWHHGLWLPCGQFVEGENVWLQLANVNNQAVLPLPAANLSTPTVVRHPLKLA
;
A
#
# COMPACT_ATOMS: atom_id res chain seq x y z
N ALA A 1 -15.21 9.33 13.66
CA ALA A 1 -14.11 10.27 13.45
C ALA A 1 -13.78 10.37 11.96
N ASP A 2 -13.44 11.56 11.52
CA ASP A 2 -13.13 11.79 10.13
C ASP A 2 -11.68 11.39 9.82
N CYS A 3 -11.47 10.92 8.61
CA CYS A 3 -10.16 10.59 8.09
C CYS A 3 -10.09 10.92 6.60
N SER A 4 -8.92 10.77 6.02
CA SER A 4 -8.71 10.90 4.57
C SER A 4 -8.14 9.60 4.03
N LEU A 5 -8.45 9.31 2.78
CA LEU A 5 -7.95 8.13 2.08
C LEU A 5 -7.07 8.55 0.91
N VAL A 6 -5.92 7.94 0.81
CA VAL A 6 -5.08 8.00 -0.39
C VAL A 6 -5.23 6.65 -1.09
N ILE A 7 -5.70 6.67 -2.34
CA ILE A 7 -6.19 5.47 -3.01
C ILE A 7 -5.22 5.04 -4.10
N GLY A 8 -4.78 3.79 -3.99
CA GLY A 8 -3.94 3.15 -5.00
C GLY A 8 -2.46 3.41 -4.81
N LEU A 9 -1.65 2.50 -5.34
CA LEU A 9 -0.22 2.50 -5.10
C LEU A 9 0.50 3.76 -5.58
N PRO A 10 0.22 4.32 -6.76
CA PRO A 10 0.90 5.55 -7.18
C PRO A 10 0.66 6.74 -6.27
N ALA A 11 -0.59 6.93 -5.81
CA ALA A 11 -0.91 8.03 -4.90
C ALA A 11 -0.31 7.81 -3.51
N ILE A 12 -0.32 6.57 -3.02
CA ILE A 12 0.31 6.22 -1.75
C ILE A 12 1.80 6.49 -1.79
N HIS A 13 2.46 6.09 -2.87
CA HIS A 13 3.89 6.36 -3.08
C HIS A 13 4.17 7.87 -3.03
N ALA A 14 3.36 8.67 -3.72
CA ALA A 14 3.50 10.11 -3.69
C ALA A 14 3.29 10.70 -2.29
N GLN A 15 2.30 10.19 -1.54
CA GLN A 15 2.06 10.64 -0.16
C GLN A 15 3.25 10.33 0.74
N LEU A 16 3.87 9.17 0.58
CA LEU A 16 5.04 8.78 1.36
C LEU A 16 6.28 9.63 1.03
N LEU A 17 6.29 10.26 -0.15
CA LEU A 17 7.29 11.24 -0.55
C LEU A 17 6.89 12.68 -0.19
N GLU A 18 5.82 12.87 0.57
CA GLU A 18 5.29 14.18 0.97
C GLU A 18 4.89 15.07 -0.21
N LYS A 19 4.48 14.47 -1.34
CA LYS A 19 4.08 15.21 -2.54
C LYS A 19 2.60 15.60 -2.57
N ARG A 20 1.85 15.35 -1.51
CA ARG A 20 0.44 15.73 -1.33
C ARG A 20 -0.44 15.36 -2.52
N PRO A 21 -0.58 14.05 -2.83
CA PRO A 21 -1.51 13.62 -3.88
C PRO A 21 -2.95 13.92 -3.47
N PRO A 22 -3.90 13.82 -4.41
CA PRO A 22 -5.32 13.90 -4.07
C PRO A 22 -5.69 12.90 -2.97
N SER A 23 -6.47 13.36 -2.01
CA SER A 23 -7.02 12.51 -0.97
C SER A 23 -8.53 12.68 -0.91
N CYS A 24 -9.21 11.68 -0.36
CA CYS A 24 -10.66 11.65 -0.29
C CYS A 24 -11.11 11.60 1.17
N ALA A 25 -12.11 12.39 1.51
CA ALA A 25 -12.67 12.38 2.87
C ALA A 25 -13.47 11.10 3.11
N ALA A 26 -13.37 10.56 4.31
CA ALA A 26 -14.17 9.44 4.77
C ALA A 26 -14.50 9.59 6.24
N GLN A 27 -15.56 8.92 6.66
CA GLN A 27 -15.97 8.86 8.05
C GLN A 27 -15.67 7.47 8.59
N MET A 28 -14.90 7.39 9.67
CA MET A 28 -14.65 6.13 10.34
C MET A 28 -15.82 5.79 11.26
N LEU A 29 -16.53 4.72 10.95
CA LEU A 29 -17.71 4.30 11.69
C LEU A 29 -17.33 3.44 12.89
N ASP A 30 -16.38 2.53 12.71
CA ASP A 30 -15.78 1.77 13.80
C ASP A 30 -14.39 1.31 13.41
N ALA A 31 -13.59 0.93 14.39
CA ALA A 31 -12.23 0.46 14.18
C ALA A 31 -11.84 -0.54 15.27
N SER A 32 -10.96 -1.46 14.88
CA SER A 32 -10.31 -2.42 15.76
C SER A 32 -8.82 -2.46 15.41
N PRO A 33 -7.98 -3.20 16.17
CA PRO A 33 -6.57 -3.33 15.80
C PRO A 33 -6.36 -3.95 14.40
N GLY A 34 -7.29 -4.77 13.92
CA GLY A 34 -7.16 -5.45 12.64
C GLY A 34 -7.77 -4.74 11.44
N GLY A 35 -8.60 -3.73 11.65
CA GLY A 35 -9.27 -3.06 10.55
C GLY A 35 -10.28 -2.01 10.97
N ALA A 36 -11.03 -1.53 10.00
CA ALA A 36 -12.01 -0.47 10.22
C ALA A 36 -13.18 -0.60 9.24
N ARG A 37 -14.28 0.04 9.59
CA ARG A 37 -15.40 0.27 8.70
C ARG A 37 -15.53 1.76 8.44
N LEU A 38 -15.53 2.12 7.16
CA LEU A 38 -15.60 3.52 6.72
C LEU A 38 -16.85 3.77 5.88
N LEU A 39 -17.27 5.01 5.88
CA LEU A 39 -18.30 5.52 4.98
C LEU A 39 -17.67 6.64 4.14
N CYS A 40 -17.77 6.53 2.83
CA CYS A 40 -17.26 7.53 1.92
C CYS A 40 -18.28 7.82 0.81
N HIS A 41 -17.96 8.82 -0.04
CA HIS A 41 -18.84 9.23 -1.10
C HIS A 41 -19.03 8.12 -2.14
N ALA A 42 -20.25 7.95 -2.62
CA ALA A 42 -20.58 6.91 -3.59
C ALA A 42 -19.77 6.99 -4.88
N ASP A 43 -19.38 8.18 -5.29
CA ASP A 43 -18.60 8.41 -6.52
C ASP A 43 -17.20 7.77 -6.47
N LEU A 44 -16.70 7.42 -5.29
CA LEU A 44 -15.42 6.74 -5.12
C LEU A 44 -15.46 5.25 -5.47
N GLY A 45 -16.65 4.71 -5.70
CA GLY A 45 -16.83 3.28 -5.97
C GLY A 45 -15.88 2.69 -7.01
N PRO A 46 -15.72 3.29 -8.19
CA PRO A 46 -14.80 2.75 -9.21
C PRO A 46 -13.34 2.69 -8.79
N GLN A 47 -12.91 3.55 -7.85
CA GLN A 47 -11.53 3.59 -7.37
C GLN A 47 -11.27 2.64 -6.21
N LEU A 48 -12.31 2.07 -5.63
CA LEU A 48 -12.24 1.27 -4.40
C LEU A 48 -12.80 -0.15 -4.60
N PRO A 49 -12.29 -0.90 -5.57
CA PRO A 49 -12.66 -2.31 -5.69
C PRO A 49 -12.11 -3.11 -4.49
N VAL A 50 -12.71 -4.26 -4.22
CA VAL A 50 -12.16 -5.21 -3.25
C VAL A 50 -10.73 -5.56 -3.68
N GLY A 51 -9.80 -5.51 -2.73
CA GLY A 51 -8.38 -5.75 -2.98
C GLY A 51 -7.58 -4.48 -3.28
N GLN A 52 -8.21 -3.32 -3.37
CA GLN A 52 -7.48 -2.07 -3.57
C GLN A 52 -6.65 -1.72 -2.33
N LEU A 53 -5.42 -1.29 -2.57
CA LEU A 53 -4.53 -0.77 -1.53
C LEU A 53 -4.86 0.68 -1.26
N ILE A 54 -4.99 1.03 0.00
CA ILE A 54 -5.25 2.41 0.43
C ILE A 54 -4.35 2.76 1.61
N LEU A 55 -4.12 4.06 1.77
CA LEU A 55 -3.48 4.60 2.97
C LEU A 55 -4.52 5.43 3.71
N VAL A 56 -4.79 5.04 4.95
CA VAL A 56 -5.71 5.75 5.83
C VAL A 56 -4.93 6.82 6.58
N LEU A 57 -5.32 8.07 6.40
CA LEU A 57 -4.75 9.21 7.10
C LEU A 57 -5.74 9.63 8.18
N PRO A 58 -5.57 9.20 9.44
CA PRO A 58 -6.46 9.64 10.50
C PRO A 58 -6.24 11.13 10.79
N HIS A 59 -7.24 11.79 11.35
CA HIS A 59 -7.13 13.19 11.74
C HIS A 59 -5.98 13.41 12.72
N SER A 60 -5.80 12.46 13.64
CA SER A 60 -4.64 12.39 14.54
C SER A 60 -4.20 10.94 14.61
N GLY A 61 -2.89 10.71 14.52
CA GLY A 61 -2.32 9.37 14.56
C GLY A 61 -1.49 9.03 13.33
N THR A 62 -1.07 7.79 13.26
CA THR A 62 -0.14 7.32 12.23
C THR A 62 -0.90 6.86 10.99
N PRO A 63 -0.46 7.28 9.78
CA PRO A 63 -0.98 6.72 8.54
C PRO A 63 -0.82 5.20 8.50
N THR A 64 -1.86 4.52 8.04
CA THR A 64 -1.89 3.06 8.05
C THR A 64 -2.28 2.52 6.68
N LEU A 65 -1.49 1.57 6.15
CA LEU A 65 -1.86 0.83 4.95
C LEU A 65 -3.03 -0.10 5.25
N ALA A 66 -3.91 -0.25 4.29
CA ALA A 66 -5.04 -1.16 4.38
C ALA A 66 -5.44 -1.70 3.01
N LEU A 67 -6.15 -2.82 3.03
CA LEU A 67 -6.79 -3.39 1.85
C LEU A 67 -8.30 -3.30 2.01
N VAL A 68 -8.99 -2.98 0.92
CA VAL A 68 -10.45 -3.08 0.86
C VAL A 68 -10.83 -4.56 0.87
N ARG A 69 -11.53 -5.01 1.90
CA ARG A 69 -11.97 -6.40 2.05
C ARG A 69 -13.38 -6.63 1.52
N TRP A 70 -14.27 -5.67 1.79
CA TRP A 70 -15.65 -5.70 1.29
C TRP A 70 -16.13 -4.28 1.09
N ARG A 71 -17.18 -4.15 0.32
CA ARG A 71 -17.81 -2.88 0.01
C ARG A 71 -19.33 -3.05 -0.11
N HIS A 72 -20.06 -2.02 0.25
CA HIS A 72 -21.51 -2.01 0.14
C HIS A 72 -21.97 -0.60 -0.16
N LEU A 73 -22.72 -0.44 -1.24
CA LEU A 73 -23.29 0.83 -1.64
C LEU A 73 -24.75 0.89 -1.19
N ASN A 74 -25.13 1.94 -0.50
CA ASN A 74 -26.49 2.20 -0.11
C ASN A 74 -26.81 3.69 -0.19
N GLN A 75 -27.94 4.12 0.37
CA GLN A 75 -28.37 5.51 0.32
C GLN A 75 -27.44 6.47 1.08
N GLN A 76 -26.72 5.99 2.07
CA GLN A 76 -25.77 6.79 2.83
C GLN A 76 -24.48 7.05 2.05
N GLY A 77 -24.14 6.18 1.12
CA GLY A 77 -22.89 6.22 0.36
C GLY A 77 -22.25 4.87 0.24
N LEU A 78 -20.93 4.85 0.11
CA LEU A 78 -20.13 3.63 -0.03
C LEU A 78 -19.56 3.23 1.34
N HIS A 79 -19.99 2.08 1.83
CA HIS A 79 -19.42 1.46 3.02
C HIS A 79 -18.25 0.57 2.62
N LEU A 80 -17.15 0.67 3.35
CA LEU A 80 -15.93 -0.13 3.14
C LEU A 80 -15.57 -0.86 4.43
N GLY A 81 -15.26 -2.14 4.29
CA GLY A 81 -14.56 -2.88 5.32
C GLY A 81 -13.09 -2.96 4.95
N LEU A 82 -12.22 -2.54 5.85
CA LEU A 82 -10.79 -2.49 5.66
C LEU A 82 -10.07 -3.49 6.55
N ARG A 83 -9.05 -4.13 6.00
CA ARG A 83 -8.04 -4.86 6.77
C ARG A 83 -6.80 -4.02 6.86
N TYR A 84 -6.36 -3.69 8.08
CA TYR A 84 -5.10 -3.00 8.28
C TYR A 84 -3.91 -3.93 7.97
N LEU A 85 -2.91 -3.35 7.33
CA LEU A 85 -1.64 -4.01 7.06
C LEU A 85 -0.61 -3.42 8.02
N LYS A 86 -0.18 -4.23 8.98
CA LYS A 86 0.77 -3.79 10.00
C LYS A 86 2.14 -3.56 9.40
N GLY A 87 2.85 -2.56 9.90
CA GLY A 87 4.21 -2.27 9.49
C GLY A 87 4.38 -0.83 9.04
N LEU A 88 5.63 -0.43 8.89
CA LEU A 88 5.99 0.92 8.46
C LEU A 88 6.06 0.95 6.93
N PRO A 89 5.21 1.72 6.25
CA PRO A 89 5.30 1.87 4.81
C PRO A 89 6.37 2.88 4.42
N ARG A 90 7.14 2.57 3.39
CA ARG A 90 8.14 3.47 2.82
C ARG A 90 8.09 3.41 1.30
N ALA A 91 8.29 4.56 0.66
CA ALA A 91 8.35 4.62 -0.80
C ALA A 91 9.68 4.06 -1.30
N VAL A 92 9.60 3.24 -2.35
CA VAL A 92 10.78 2.70 -3.03
C VAL A 92 10.63 2.93 -4.54
N TRP A 93 11.78 2.92 -5.22
CA TRP A 93 11.85 2.91 -6.67
C TRP A 93 12.40 1.58 -7.12
N LEU A 94 11.80 1.03 -8.18
CA LEU A 94 12.26 -0.22 -8.78
C LEU A 94 12.58 0.01 -10.25
N ARG A 95 13.58 -0.73 -10.75
CA ARG A 95 13.93 -0.76 -12.16
C ARG A 95 14.54 -2.12 -12.52
N ARG A 96 14.47 -2.45 -13.81
CA ARG A 96 15.01 -3.71 -14.32
C ARG A 96 16.51 -3.68 -14.58
N ALA A 97 17.05 -2.47 -14.73
CA ALA A 97 18.48 -2.24 -14.98
C ALA A 97 18.85 -0.82 -14.52
N PRO A 98 20.14 -0.51 -14.29
CA PRO A 98 20.54 0.81 -13.79
C PRO A 98 20.08 1.99 -14.64
N SER A 99 19.94 1.80 -15.96
CA SER A 99 19.50 2.84 -16.89
C SER A 99 18.02 2.72 -17.29
N ALA A 100 17.29 1.75 -16.74
CA ALA A 100 15.90 1.55 -17.08
C ALA A 100 14.99 2.53 -16.34
N GLN A 101 13.76 2.64 -16.83
CA GLN A 101 12.73 3.47 -16.21
C GLN A 101 12.44 2.99 -14.79
N THR A 102 12.29 3.96 -13.87
CA THR A 102 11.90 3.66 -12.49
C THR A 102 10.39 3.50 -12.37
N HIS A 103 10.00 2.62 -11.45
CA HIS A 103 8.60 2.34 -11.14
C HIS A 103 8.38 2.47 -9.63
N PRO A 104 7.26 3.06 -9.20
CA PRO A 104 6.97 3.20 -7.79
C PRO A 104 6.58 1.86 -7.15
N GLY A 105 7.03 1.65 -5.93
CA GLY A 105 6.62 0.55 -5.08
C GLY A 105 6.50 1.03 -3.63
N VAL A 106 5.88 0.22 -2.80
CA VAL A 106 5.76 0.50 -1.37
C VAL A 106 6.36 -0.67 -0.60
N LEU A 107 7.37 -0.39 0.20
CA LEU A 107 7.98 -1.36 1.08
C LEU A 107 7.36 -1.24 2.46
N GLN A 108 6.79 -2.34 2.95
CA GLN A 108 6.18 -2.43 4.26
C GLN A 108 7.09 -3.28 5.14
N SER A 109 7.54 -2.71 6.27
CA SER A 109 8.49 -3.38 7.15
C SER A 109 7.90 -3.54 8.54
N THR A 110 7.98 -4.78 9.06
CA THR A 110 7.43 -5.14 10.37
C THR A 110 8.54 -5.78 11.19
N PRO A 111 8.76 -5.37 12.45
CA PRO A 111 9.69 -6.08 13.32
C PRO A 111 9.15 -7.46 13.64
N GLU A 112 10.03 -8.47 13.59
CA GLU A 112 9.70 -9.85 13.90
C GLU A 112 10.51 -10.28 15.12
N PRO A 113 9.87 -10.71 16.21
CA PRO A 113 10.60 -11.09 17.42
C PRO A 113 11.61 -12.19 17.15
N GLY A 114 12.89 -11.94 17.49
CA GLY A 114 13.97 -12.91 17.33
C GLY A 114 14.50 -13.07 15.92
N ALA A 115 13.92 -12.42 14.91
CA ALA A 115 14.29 -12.60 13.51
C ALA A 115 14.59 -11.29 12.76
N GLY A 116 14.64 -10.15 13.46
CA GLY A 116 14.88 -8.84 12.85
C GLY A 116 13.63 -8.27 12.20
N TRP A 117 13.74 -7.89 10.92
CA TRP A 117 12.66 -7.25 10.20
C TRP A 117 12.11 -8.17 9.11
N HIS A 118 10.80 -8.19 8.98
CA HIS A 118 10.08 -8.80 7.87
C HIS A 118 9.63 -7.71 6.91
N HIS A 119 9.90 -7.90 5.60
CA HIS A 119 9.58 -6.93 4.58
C HIS A 119 8.60 -7.50 3.56
N GLY A 120 7.65 -6.67 3.14
CA GLY A 120 6.77 -6.96 2.02
C GLY A 120 6.85 -5.83 1.00
N LEU A 121 7.03 -6.18 -0.26
CA LEU A 121 7.08 -5.21 -1.36
C LEU A 121 5.76 -5.23 -2.11
N TRP A 122 5.06 -4.10 -2.09
CA TRP A 122 3.82 -3.90 -2.81
C TRP A 122 4.10 -3.28 -4.18
N LEU A 123 3.61 -3.92 -5.23
CA LEU A 123 3.75 -3.50 -6.61
C LEU A 123 2.41 -3.53 -7.32
N PRO A 124 2.24 -2.73 -8.41
CA PRO A 124 1.08 -2.89 -9.28
C PRO A 124 1.02 -4.30 -9.86
N CYS A 125 -0.18 -4.81 -10.04
CA CYS A 125 -0.41 -6.12 -10.64
C CYS A 125 0.16 -6.14 -12.07
N GLY A 126 0.90 -7.20 -12.42
CA GLY A 126 1.36 -7.44 -13.79
C GLY A 126 2.58 -6.63 -14.24
N GLN A 127 3.20 -5.84 -13.38
CA GLN A 127 4.32 -4.99 -13.78
C GLN A 127 5.68 -5.71 -13.78
N PHE A 128 5.88 -6.62 -12.84
CA PHE A 128 7.10 -7.43 -12.71
C PHE A 128 6.74 -8.90 -12.62
N VAL A 129 7.69 -9.76 -12.98
CA VAL A 129 7.52 -11.22 -12.99
C VAL A 129 8.36 -11.84 -11.89
N GLU A 130 7.82 -12.89 -11.24
CA GLU A 130 8.58 -13.70 -10.27
C GLU A 130 9.89 -14.19 -10.89
N GLY A 131 10.97 -14.08 -10.10
CA GLY A 131 12.31 -14.49 -10.53
C GLY A 131 13.07 -13.43 -11.32
N GLU A 132 12.40 -12.39 -11.79
CA GLU A 132 13.03 -11.25 -12.45
C GLU A 132 13.94 -10.51 -11.49
N ASN A 133 15.15 -10.14 -11.92
CA ASN A 133 16.03 -9.31 -11.11
C ASN A 133 15.52 -7.86 -11.10
N VAL A 134 15.42 -7.29 -9.91
CA VAL A 134 14.99 -5.91 -9.73
C VAL A 134 16.02 -5.13 -8.93
N TRP A 135 16.20 -3.87 -9.31
CA TRP A 135 17.01 -2.89 -8.61
C TRP A 135 16.08 -2.08 -7.72
N LEU A 136 16.24 -2.26 -6.41
CA LEU A 136 15.40 -1.65 -5.40
C LEU A 136 16.15 -0.53 -4.71
N GLN A 137 15.55 0.65 -4.63
CA GLN A 137 16.13 1.82 -3.96
C GLN A 137 15.07 2.48 -3.08
N LEU A 138 15.40 2.69 -1.80
CA LEU A 138 14.58 3.55 -0.94
C LEU A 138 14.62 4.97 -1.49
N ALA A 139 13.47 5.64 -1.50
CA ALA A 139 13.31 6.92 -2.19
C ALA A 139 14.23 8.04 -1.65
N ASN A 140 14.58 7.99 -0.37
CA ASN A 140 15.38 9.04 0.29
C ASN A 140 16.81 8.58 0.62
N VAL A 141 17.27 7.46 0.07
CA VAL A 141 18.57 6.87 0.38
C VAL A 141 19.25 6.47 -0.93
N ASN A 142 20.55 6.67 -1.01
CA ASN A 142 21.32 6.29 -2.20
C ASN A 142 21.64 4.80 -2.30
N ASN A 143 21.27 4.01 -1.31
CA ASN A 143 21.55 2.58 -1.30
C ASN A 143 20.60 1.84 -2.22
N GLN A 144 21.17 0.92 -3.00
CA GLN A 144 20.40 0.06 -3.89
C GLN A 144 20.65 -1.39 -3.52
N ALA A 145 19.61 -2.21 -3.64
CA ALA A 145 19.72 -3.66 -3.53
C ALA A 145 19.30 -4.26 -4.87
N VAL A 146 20.02 -5.28 -5.31
CA VAL A 146 19.64 -6.07 -6.49
C VAL A 146 19.25 -7.44 -6.02
N LEU A 147 18.04 -7.87 -6.36
CA LEU A 147 17.54 -9.15 -5.91
C LEU A 147 16.59 -9.76 -6.94
N PRO A 148 16.52 -11.10 -7.00
CA PRO A 148 15.45 -11.76 -7.73
C PRO A 148 14.13 -11.55 -6.98
N LEU A 149 13.08 -11.24 -7.72
CA LEU A 149 11.76 -11.00 -7.11
C LEU A 149 11.18 -12.34 -6.64
N PRO A 150 10.92 -12.51 -5.34
CA PRO A 150 10.32 -13.74 -4.84
C PRO A 150 8.87 -13.91 -5.32
N ALA A 151 8.33 -15.11 -5.15
CA ALA A 151 6.92 -15.36 -5.41
C ALA A 151 6.04 -14.43 -4.57
N ALA A 152 4.95 -13.94 -5.15
CA ALA A 152 3.97 -13.15 -4.42
C ALA A 152 3.29 -14.01 -3.35
N ASN A 153 3.11 -13.45 -2.15
CA ASN A 153 2.35 -14.11 -1.07
C ASN A 153 0.95 -13.53 -0.90
N LEU A 154 0.64 -12.48 -1.65
CA LEU A 154 -0.71 -11.92 -1.73
C LEU A 154 -0.88 -11.28 -3.09
N SER A 155 -2.02 -11.56 -3.73
CA SER A 155 -2.33 -11.02 -5.04
C SER A 155 -3.79 -10.59 -5.07
N THR A 156 -4.02 -9.37 -5.55
CA THR A 156 -5.37 -8.83 -5.75
C THR A 156 -5.48 -8.35 -7.20
N PRO A 157 -6.66 -7.95 -7.67
CA PRO A 157 -6.77 -7.42 -9.03
C PRO A 157 -5.95 -6.15 -9.30
N THR A 158 -5.52 -5.43 -8.28
CA THR A 158 -4.80 -4.16 -8.44
C THR A 158 -3.35 -4.21 -8.01
N VAL A 159 -3.01 -4.99 -6.99
CA VAL A 159 -1.67 -5.02 -6.37
C VAL A 159 -1.25 -6.43 -6.02
N VAL A 160 0.06 -6.62 -5.94
CA VAL A 160 0.69 -7.84 -5.45
C VAL A 160 1.69 -7.51 -4.36
N ARG A 161 1.86 -8.41 -3.39
CA ARG A 161 2.89 -8.29 -2.36
C ARG A 161 3.89 -9.42 -2.50
N HIS A 162 5.17 -9.06 -2.55
CA HIS A 162 6.28 -10.00 -2.58
C HIS A 162 7.02 -9.94 -1.24
N PRO A 163 7.20 -11.06 -0.53
CA PRO A 163 8.01 -11.06 0.68
C PRO A 163 9.48 -10.88 0.32
N LEU A 164 10.18 -9.99 1.03
CA LEU A 164 11.59 -9.74 0.79
C LEU A 164 12.41 -10.02 2.04
N LYS A 165 13.63 -10.53 1.82
CA LYS A 165 14.68 -10.60 2.83
C LYS A 165 15.76 -9.61 2.42
N LEU A 166 15.88 -8.54 3.17
CA LEU A 166 16.91 -7.53 2.99
C LEU A 166 17.95 -7.69 4.10
N ALA A 167 19.19 -7.71 3.68
CA ALA A 167 20.32 -7.80 4.62
C ALA A 167 20.52 -6.50 5.39
#